data_46bcf6d82d1471c02e822d1cecf92765
#
_entry.id   46bcf6d82d1471c02e822d1cecf92765
#
_cell.length_a   1.000
_cell.length_b   1.000
_cell.length_c   1.000
_cell.angle_alpha   90.00
_cell.angle_beta   90.00
_cell.angle_gamma   90.00
#
_symmetry.space_group_name_H-M   'P 1'
#
loop_
_entity.id
_entity.type
_entity.pdbx_description
1 polymer ?
#
loop_
_entity_poly.entity_id
_entity_poly.type
_entity_poly.pdbx_seq_one_letter_code
_entity_poly.pdbx_strand_id
1 'polypeptide(L)'
;MKKNYYLTTFLFSLILSANAQKQPYSRKGEFYVLWGYNRSTYRNSDIHFYGKGYDFTLYNVVAKDKPSPFDFETYFNPTEFSIPQYDLNAGWFFADHWAVSVGWDHMKYVMVNDQASTISGHISGTVSNPDIPVNPAYVGDYNKTPIVINSNDFLTFEHTDGFNYASVELDRYDRIWKAKNGIQGLDWLVGVGAGAIVPRSDVRLFTVGKNNAFNFAGWGTSVKAGLRFDMSRRLFLQADFKHGYTRLFDIHTTGRGSDHAKQSIWFTEGYVALGYKFGKHRPR
;
A
#
# COMPACT_ATOMS: atom_id res chain seq x y z
N MET A 1 16.12 2.95 26.95
CA MET A 1 16.13 2.26 25.64
C MET A 1 16.20 0.72 25.67
N LYS A 2 15.92 0.03 26.79
CA LYS A 2 16.05 -1.46 26.89
C LYS A 2 14.72 -2.25 26.84
N LYS A 3 13.55 -1.59 26.77
CA LYS A 3 12.23 -2.28 26.83
C LYS A 3 11.69 -2.82 25.49
N ASN A 4 12.22 -2.40 24.36
CA ASN A 4 11.65 -2.78 23.05
C ASN A 4 12.21 -4.08 22.46
N TYR A 5 13.35 -4.56 22.94
CA TYR A 5 13.94 -5.82 22.45
C TYR A 5 13.19 -7.08 22.91
N TYR A 6 12.55 -7.04 24.08
CA TYR A 6 11.82 -8.18 24.60
C TYR A 6 10.50 -8.44 23.86
N LEU A 7 9.85 -7.40 23.31
CA LEU A 7 8.60 -7.55 22.55
C LEU A 7 8.87 -8.20 21.19
N THR A 8 9.97 -7.81 20.52
CA THR A 8 10.38 -8.38 19.23
C THR A 8 10.84 -9.84 19.37
N THR A 9 11.56 -10.16 20.45
CA THR A 9 11.99 -11.54 20.72
C THR A 9 10.81 -12.43 21.11
N PHE A 10 9.85 -11.90 21.85
CA PHE A 10 8.62 -12.63 22.22
C PHE A 10 7.70 -12.92 21.02
N LEU A 11 7.54 -11.95 20.11
CA LEU A 11 6.82 -12.17 18.84
C LEU A 11 7.53 -13.22 17.96
N PHE A 12 8.86 -13.21 17.91
CA PHE A 12 9.63 -14.17 17.12
C PHE A 12 9.56 -15.59 17.73
N SER A 13 9.52 -15.72 19.06
CA SER A 13 9.39 -17.02 19.73
C SER A 13 7.97 -17.62 19.64
N LEU A 14 6.91 -16.80 19.57
CA LEU A 14 5.54 -17.24 19.31
C LEU A 14 5.37 -17.82 17.90
N ILE A 15 6.11 -17.31 16.91
CA ILE A 15 6.10 -17.83 15.55
C ILE A 15 6.71 -19.25 15.46
N LEU A 16 7.64 -19.58 16.36
CA LEU A 16 8.36 -20.87 16.36
C LEU A 16 7.64 -21.98 17.13
N SER A 17 6.74 -21.66 18.05
CA SER A 17 6.15 -22.65 18.99
C SER A 17 4.68 -23.00 18.72
N ALA A 18 4.06 -22.53 17.65
CA ALA A 18 2.73 -22.96 17.27
C ALA A 18 2.78 -24.46 16.87
N ASN A 19 2.25 -25.33 17.73
CA ASN A 19 2.01 -26.74 17.42
C ASN A 19 0.93 -26.83 16.32
N ALA A 20 1.35 -26.68 15.08
CA ALA A 20 0.47 -26.77 13.94
C ALA A 20 -0.13 -28.18 13.85
N GLN A 21 -1.45 -28.27 13.82
CA GLN A 21 -2.12 -29.54 13.57
C GLN A 21 -1.64 -30.11 12.24
N LYS A 22 -1.33 -31.43 12.20
CA LYS A 22 -0.95 -32.10 10.95
C LYS A 22 -2.00 -31.85 9.88
N GLN A 23 -1.59 -31.27 8.76
CA GLN A 23 -2.46 -31.05 7.61
C GLN A 23 -2.95 -32.40 7.08
N PRO A 24 -4.21 -32.52 6.65
CA PRO A 24 -4.74 -33.78 6.10
C PRO A 24 -4.15 -34.12 4.74
N TYR A 25 -3.51 -33.17 4.09
CA TYR A 25 -2.81 -33.29 2.82
C TYR A 25 -1.60 -32.36 2.82
N SER A 26 -0.62 -32.63 1.98
CA SER A 26 0.51 -31.73 1.79
C SER A 26 0.10 -30.56 0.91
N ARG A 27 0.44 -29.35 1.33
CA ARG A 27 0.32 -28.14 0.51
C ARG A 27 1.51 -27.91 -0.40
N LYS A 28 2.62 -28.61 -0.16
CA LYS A 28 3.82 -28.46 -0.99
C LYS A 28 3.51 -28.67 -2.46
N GLY A 29 3.81 -27.68 -3.29
CA GLY A 29 3.51 -27.65 -4.72
C GLY A 29 2.12 -27.12 -5.08
N GLU A 30 1.31 -26.67 -4.11
CA GLU A 30 0.03 -26.01 -4.36
C GLU A 30 0.28 -24.55 -4.80
N PHE A 31 -0.36 -24.15 -5.90
CA PHE A 31 -0.44 -22.77 -6.34
C PHE A 31 -1.80 -22.19 -5.97
N TYR A 32 -1.83 -20.89 -5.71
CA TYR A 32 -3.08 -20.16 -5.49
C TYR A 32 -3.04 -18.78 -6.13
N VAL A 33 -4.21 -18.26 -6.43
CA VAL A 33 -4.45 -16.88 -6.77
C VAL A 33 -5.57 -16.38 -5.87
N LEU A 34 -5.45 -15.16 -5.37
CA LEU A 34 -6.54 -14.49 -4.67
C LEU A 34 -6.71 -13.08 -5.22
N TRP A 35 -7.95 -12.62 -5.14
CA TRP A 35 -8.34 -11.27 -5.49
C TRP A 35 -9.40 -10.79 -4.51
N GLY A 36 -9.31 -9.54 -4.08
CA GLY A 36 -10.22 -8.95 -3.12
C GLY A 36 -10.11 -7.46 -3.03
N TYR A 37 -10.80 -6.90 -2.06
CA TYR A 37 -10.90 -5.46 -1.85
C TYR A 37 -10.22 -5.04 -0.55
N ASN A 38 -9.57 -3.88 -0.59
CA ASN A 38 -8.88 -3.31 0.55
C ASN A 38 -9.44 -1.97 1.02
N ARG A 39 -8.99 -1.59 2.21
CA ARG A 39 -9.10 -0.26 2.80
C ARG A 39 -7.79 0.07 3.49
N SER A 40 -7.37 1.31 3.36
CA SER A 40 -6.07 1.74 3.88
C SER A 40 -6.18 2.98 4.77
N THR A 41 -5.27 3.07 5.70
CA THR A 41 -5.06 4.25 6.53
C THR A 41 -3.58 4.63 6.51
N TYR A 42 -3.29 5.91 6.64
CA TYR A 42 -1.96 6.47 6.51
C TYR A 42 -1.60 7.29 7.74
N ARG A 43 -0.35 7.18 8.20
CA ARG A 43 0.17 8.15 9.18
C ARG A 43 0.50 9.45 8.47
N ASN A 44 0.41 10.55 9.21
CA ASN A 44 0.90 11.84 8.72
C ASN A 44 2.35 11.71 8.28
N SER A 45 2.70 12.39 7.22
CA SER A 45 4.02 12.30 6.61
C SER A 45 4.49 13.65 6.06
N ASP A 46 5.80 13.78 5.90
CA ASP A 46 6.39 14.95 5.27
C ASP A 46 6.50 14.73 3.77
N ILE A 47 6.22 15.77 2.98
CA ILE A 47 6.35 15.74 1.53
C ILE A 47 7.36 16.81 1.12
N HIS A 48 8.44 16.41 0.46
CA HIS A 48 9.46 17.29 -0.05
C HIS A 48 9.28 17.47 -1.56
N PHE A 49 8.99 18.69 -1.99
CA PHE A 49 8.83 19.13 -3.38
C PHE A 49 10.09 19.82 -3.86
N TYR A 50 10.55 19.49 -5.06
CA TYR A 50 11.73 20.12 -5.64
C TYR A 50 11.64 20.21 -7.17
N GLY A 51 12.21 21.29 -7.70
CA GLY A 51 12.21 21.60 -9.12
C GLY A 51 12.91 22.93 -9.42
N LYS A 52 12.79 23.40 -10.66
CA LYS A 52 13.36 24.70 -11.01
C LYS A 52 12.62 25.81 -10.24
N GLY A 53 13.35 26.58 -9.44
CA GLY A 53 12.84 27.74 -8.69
C GLY A 53 12.08 27.39 -7.41
N TYR A 54 12.05 26.14 -6.97
CA TYR A 54 11.50 25.76 -5.68
C TYR A 54 12.19 24.52 -5.12
N ASP A 55 12.33 24.53 -3.81
CA ASP A 55 12.75 23.40 -2.99
C ASP A 55 12.13 23.59 -1.61
N PHE A 56 11.05 22.86 -1.29
CA PHE A 56 10.36 23.03 -0.02
C PHE A 56 9.78 21.72 0.53
N THR A 57 9.64 21.67 1.85
CA THR A 57 9.04 20.54 2.56
C THR A 57 7.78 21.00 3.31
N LEU A 58 6.69 20.29 3.10
CA LEU A 58 5.48 20.38 3.93
C LEU A 58 5.54 19.29 4.98
N TYR A 59 5.32 19.67 6.24
CA TYR A 59 5.46 18.77 7.38
C TYR A 59 4.12 18.28 7.91
N ASN A 60 4.11 17.04 8.38
CA ASN A 60 2.99 16.43 9.08
C ASN A 60 1.67 16.45 8.29
N VAL A 61 1.77 16.26 6.97
CA VAL A 61 0.63 16.26 6.05
C VAL A 61 -0.29 15.09 6.35
N VAL A 62 -1.58 15.39 6.49
CA VAL A 62 -2.65 14.41 6.70
C VAL A 62 -3.14 13.89 5.36
N ALA A 63 -3.25 12.58 5.23
CA ALA A 63 -3.85 11.93 4.09
C ALA A 63 -4.88 10.87 4.49
N LYS A 64 -5.77 10.55 3.59
CA LYS A 64 -6.85 9.59 3.78
C LYS A 64 -6.99 8.65 2.61
N ASP A 65 -7.68 7.57 2.85
CA ASP A 65 -8.20 6.67 1.83
C ASP A 65 -9.32 7.35 1.01
N LYS A 66 -9.51 6.89 -0.23
CA LYS A 66 -10.59 7.33 -1.13
C LYS A 66 -11.32 6.11 -1.70
N PRO A 67 -12.09 5.38 -0.86
CA PRO A 67 -12.82 4.22 -1.31
C PRO A 67 -13.85 4.62 -2.38
N SER A 68 -13.99 3.80 -3.41
CA SER A 68 -15.13 3.90 -4.31
C SER A 68 -16.40 3.59 -3.53
N PRO A 69 -17.51 4.34 -3.73
CA PRO A 69 -18.80 3.96 -3.17
C PRO A 69 -19.14 2.52 -3.56
N PHE A 70 -19.79 1.78 -2.66
CA PHE A 70 -20.22 0.43 -3.01
C PHE A 70 -21.31 0.51 -4.07
N ASP A 71 -21.01 -0.02 -5.22
CA ASP A 71 -21.93 -0.19 -6.34
C ASP A 71 -21.67 -1.55 -6.97
N PHE A 72 -22.75 -2.29 -7.27
CA PHE A 72 -22.64 -3.66 -7.74
C PHE A 72 -21.95 -3.74 -9.11
N GLU A 73 -22.18 -2.76 -9.97
CA GLU A 73 -21.56 -2.68 -11.28
C GLU A 73 -20.05 -2.45 -11.15
N THR A 74 -19.63 -1.45 -10.38
CA THR A 74 -18.21 -1.13 -10.15
C THR A 74 -17.43 -2.28 -9.51
N TYR A 75 -18.05 -3.04 -8.59
CA TYR A 75 -17.34 -4.08 -7.83
C TYR A 75 -17.36 -5.46 -8.49
N PHE A 76 -18.31 -5.73 -9.39
CA PHE A 76 -18.48 -7.04 -10.01
C PHE A 76 -18.39 -7.02 -11.55
N ASN A 77 -18.19 -5.85 -12.16
CA ASN A 77 -17.95 -5.73 -13.58
C ASN A 77 -16.47 -6.03 -13.90
N PRO A 78 -16.15 -7.08 -14.67
CA PRO A 78 -14.76 -7.43 -14.99
C PRO A 78 -14.00 -6.36 -15.78
N THR A 79 -14.71 -5.39 -16.39
CA THR A 79 -14.07 -4.28 -17.12
C THR A 79 -13.71 -3.11 -16.21
N GLU A 80 -14.27 -3.06 -15.01
CA GLU A 80 -14.07 -1.98 -14.02
C GLU A 80 -13.33 -2.43 -12.75
N PHE A 81 -12.82 -3.66 -12.71
CA PHE A 81 -12.20 -4.26 -11.53
C PHE A 81 -11.00 -3.46 -10.97
N SER A 82 -10.43 -2.55 -11.75
CA SER A 82 -9.34 -1.68 -11.31
C SER A 82 -9.80 -0.33 -10.72
N ILE A 83 -11.08 0.01 -10.77
CA ILE A 83 -11.63 1.26 -10.21
C ILE A 83 -11.69 1.22 -8.67
N PRO A 84 -12.21 0.14 -8.03
CA PRO A 84 -12.10 -0.02 -6.58
C PRO A 84 -10.67 -0.33 -6.16
N GLN A 85 -10.37 -0.10 -4.88
CA GLN A 85 -9.12 -0.57 -4.30
C GLN A 85 -9.14 -2.09 -4.18
N TYR A 86 -8.08 -2.75 -4.67
CA TYR A 86 -8.02 -4.21 -4.71
C TYR A 86 -6.62 -4.74 -4.39
N ASP A 87 -6.59 -6.00 -3.97
CA ASP A 87 -5.39 -6.81 -3.85
C ASP A 87 -5.49 -8.00 -4.79
N LEU A 88 -4.43 -8.21 -5.56
CA LEU A 88 -4.20 -9.40 -6.36
C LEU A 88 -2.93 -10.06 -5.86
N ASN A 89 -3.00 -11.36 -5.56
CA ASN A 89 -1.83 -12.09 -5.12
C ASN A 89 -1.82 -13.49 -5.76
N ALA A 90 -0.65 -13.92 -6.21
CA ALA A 90 -0.41 -15.25 -6.73
C ALA A 90 0.75 -15.91 -5.97
N GLY A 91 0.48 -17.06 -5.35
CA GLY A 91 1.45 -17.70 -4.47
C GLY A 91 1.64 -19.20 -4.72
N TRP A 92 2.74 -19.69 -4.21
CA TRP A 92 3.16 -21.07 -4.30
C TRP A 92 3.68 -21.59 -2.95
N PHE A 93 3.11 -22.69 -2.49
CA PHE A 93 3.58 -23.41 -1.31
C PHE A 93 4.81 -24.24 -1.64
N PHE A 94 5.99 -23.76 -1.31
CA PHE A 94 7.22 -24.54 -1.46
C PHE A 94 7.43 -25.56 -0.32
N ALA A 95 6.70 -25.39 0.79
CA ALA A 95 6.60 -26.32 1.90
C ALA A 95 5.16 -26.33 2.47
N ASP A 96 4.82 -27.27 3.35
CA ASP A 96 3.45 -27.42 3.87
C ASP A 96 2.89 -26.18 4.59
N HIS A 97 3.78 -25.42 5.21
CA HIS A 97 3.43 -24.23 6.00
C HIS A 97 3.91 -22.92 5.37
N TRP A 98 4.71 -22.99 4.31
CA TRP A 98 5.37 -21.82 3.77
C TRP A 98 5.03 -21.60 2.30
N ALA A 99 4.65 -20.39 1.98
CA ALA A 99 4.41 -19.93 0.62
C ALA A 99 5.27 -18.71 0.30
N VAL A 100 5.68 -18.61 -0.94
CA VAL A 100 6.16 -17.38 -1.55
C VAL A 100 5.10 -16.88 -2.53
N SER A 101 4.87 -15.57 -2.57
CA SER A 101 3.89 -14.99 -3.47
C SER A 101 4.36 -13.68 -4.08
N VAL A 102 3.74 -13.31 -5.19
CA VAL A 102 3.82 -11.98 -5.79
C VAL A 102 2.48 -11.29 -5.59
N GLY A 103 2.50 -10.06 -5.12
CA GLY A 103 1.33 -9.27 -4.82
C GLY A 103 1.30 -7.95 -5.57
N TRP A 104 0.10 -7.48 -5.81
CA TRP A 104 -0.19 -6.13 -6.32
C TRP A 104 -1.31 -5.55 -5.47
N ASP A 105 -0.95 -4.63 -4.57
CA ASP A 105 -1.90 -3.92 -3.72
C ASP A 105 -2.19 -2.56 -4.37
N HIS A 106 -3.42 -2.36 -4.79
CA HIS A 106 -3.91 -1.12 -5.39
C HIS A 106 -4.60 -0.27 -4.33
N MET A 107 -3.84 0.49 -3.58
CA MET A 107 -4.31 1.43 -2.58
C MET A 107 -4.60 2.81 -3.20
N LYS A 108 -5.29 3.69 -2.45
CA LYS A 108 -5.50 5.10 -2.80
C LYS A 108 -5.06 6.01 -1.66
N TYR A 109 -4.20 6.96 -1.97
CA TYR A 109 -3.68 7.96 -1.03
C TYR A 109 -4.12 9.35 -1.46
N VAL A 110 -4.85 10.07 -0.63
CA VAL A 110 -5.32 11.43 -0.91
C VAL A 110 -4.96 12.36 0.23
N MET A 111 -4.14 13.35 -0.06
CA MET A 111 -3.88 14.46 0.84
C MET A 111 -5.19 15.19 1.16
N VAL A 112 -5.42 15.51 2.42
CA VAL A 112 -6.59 16.31 2.82
C VAL A 112 -6.39 17.75 2.31
N ASN A 113 -7.36 18.24 1.55
CA ASN A 113 -7.34 19.62 1.04
C ASN A 113 -7.51 20.63 2.16
N ASP A 114 -6.97 21.82 1.95
CA ASP A 114 -7.16 23.00 2.80
C ASP A 114 -6.76 22.79 4.28
N GLN A 115 -5.78 21.91 4.49
CA GLN A 115 -5.27 21.59 5.81
C GLN A 115 -4.18 22.57 6.26
N ALA A 116 -4.09 22.78 7.56
CA ALA A 116 -2.96 23.46 8.18
C ALA A 116 -1.72 22.55 8.16
N SER A 117 -0.57 23.13 7.86
CA SER A 117 0.73 22.47 7.84
C SER A 117 1.82 23.45 8.25
N THR A 118 3.07 23.01 8.15
CA THR A 118 4.26 23.83 8.32
C THR A 118 5.15 23.65 7.10
N ILE A 119 5.71 24.75 6.60
CA ILE A 119 6.60 24.72 5.44
C ILE A 119 8.00 25.19 5.81
N SER A 120 9.03 24.57 5.18
CA SER A 120 10.41 25.06 5.15
C SER A 120 10.96 24.95 3.74
N GLY A 121 11.86 25.84 3.36
CA GLY A 121 12.50 25.85 2.05
C GLY A 121 12.25 27.14 1.30
N HIS A 122 12.28 27.09 -0.03
CA HIS A 122 12.22 28.26 -0.90
C HIS A 122 11.21 28.08 -2.03
N ILE A 123 10.49 29.14 -2.36
CA ILE A 123 9.60 29.21 -3.54
C ILE A 123 9.83 30.56 -4.24
N SER A 124 10.27 30.53 -5.51
CA SER A 124 10.43 31.71 -6.35
C SER A 124 9.10 32.16 -6.96
N GLY A 125 9.06 33.41 -7.44
CA GLY A 125 7.86 33.94 -8.15
C GLY A 125 7.56 33.27 -9.48
N THR A 126 8.53 32.53 -10.03
CA THR A 126 8.38 31.72 -11.23
C THR A 126 9.12 30.41 -11.03
N VAL A 127 8.47 29.30 -11.30
CA VAL A 127 8.98 27.96 -11.06
C VAL A 127 8.76 27.03 -12.27
N SER A 128 9.38 25.85 -12.28
CA SER A 128 9.18 24.79 -13.28
C SER A 128 9.76 25.12 -14.68
N ASN A 129 9.59 24.17 -15.62
CA ASN A 129 9.95 24.33 -17.03
C ASN A 129 8.97 23.52 -17.91
N PRO A 130 8.13 24.17 -18.76
CA PRO A 130 8.02 25.64 -18.93
C PRO A 130 7.53 26.36 -17.68
N ASP A 131 7.79 27.64 -17.61
CA ASP A 131 7.56 28.49 -16.43
C ASP A 131 6.11 28.49 -15.95
N ILE A 132 5.95 28.46 -14.62
CA ILE A 132 4.67 28.61 -13.90
C ILE A 132 4.78 29.86 -13.01
N PRO A 133 3.93 30.86 -13.17
CA PRO A 133 3.86 31.98 -12.24
C PRO A 133 3.27 31.49 -10.90
N VAL A 134 3.88 31.90 -9.79
CA VAL A 134 3.42 31.56 -8.45
C VAL A 134 2.66 32.75 -7.87
N ASN A 135 1.53 32.47 -7.20
CA ASN A 135 0.82 33.50 -6.45
C ASN A 135 1.79 34.13 -5.41
N PRO A 136 1.94 35.48 -5.42
CA PRO A 136 2.88 36.18 -4.51
C PRO A 136 2.75 35.82 -3.04
N ALA A 137 1.58 35.33 -2.60
CA ALA A 137 1.36 34.88 -1.23
C ALA A 137 2.22 33.65 -0.83
N TYR A 138 2.72 32.88 -1.81
CA TYR A 138 3.56 31.70 -1.57
C TYR A 138 5.03 31.90 -1.94
N VAL A 139 5.41 33.09 -2.39
CA VAL A 139 6.81 33.40 -2.76
C VAL A 139 7.61 33.75 -1.53
N GLY A 140 8.77 33.12 -1.34
CA GLY A 140 9.67 33.45 -0.24
C GLY A 140 10.49 32.29 0.28
N ASP A 141 11.23 32.59 1.35
CA ASP A 141 12.01 31.64 2.15
C ASP A 141 11.26 31.30 3.44
N TYR A 142 11.19 30.03 3.76
CA TYR A 142 10.41 29.50 4.87
C TYR A 142 11.29 28.72 5.84
N ASN A 143 11.02 28.88 7.12
CA ASN A 143 11.67 28.12 8.18
C ASN A 143 10.64 27.69 9.23
N LYS A 144 10.07 26.51 9.05
CA LYS A 144 8.98 25.99 9.90
C LYS A 144 7.80 26.96 10.03
N THR A 145 7.49 27.67 8.95
CA THR A 145 6.42 28.67 8.89
C THR A 145 5.06 27.98 8.81
N PRO A 146 4.07 28.35 9.63
CA PRO A 146 2.70 27.87 9.47
C PRO A 146 2.12 28.26 8.11
N ILE A 147 1.43 27.33 7.46
CA ILE A 147 0.78 27.53 6.16
C ILE A 147 -0.54 26.73 6.10
N VAL A 148 -1.50 27.22 5.32
CA VAL A 148 -2.65 26.44 4.88
C VAL A 148 -2.37 25.96 3.46
N ILE A 149 -2.47 24.65 3.23
CA ILE A 149 -2.28 24.05 1.90
C ILE A 149 -3.56 24.27 1.10
N ASN A 150 -3.67 25.42 0.43
CA ASN A 150 -4.85 25.78 -0.34
C ASN A 150 -4.94 24.94 -1.61
N SER A 151 -6.04 24.20 -1.77
CA SER A 151 -6.26 23.31 -2.91
C SER A 151 -6.58 24.05 -4.22
N ASN A 152 -6.97 25.34 -4.16
CA ASN A 152 -7.33 26.10 -5.35
C ASN A 152 -6.10 26.64 -6.11
N ASP A 153 -5.06 27.09 -5.38
CA ASP A 153 -3.96 27.83 -5.99
C ASP A 153 -2.55 27.42 -5.52
N PHE A 154 -2.45 26.53 -4.52
CA PHE A 154 -1.16 26.02 -4.05
C PHE A 154 -0.93 24.58 -4.43
N LEU A 155 -1.63 23.62 -3.79
CA LEU A 155 -1.33 22.20 -3.93
C LEU A 155 -2.54 21.30 -3.73
N THR A 156 -2.75 20.37 -4.69
CA THR A 156 -3.43 19.10 -4.44
C THR A 156 -2.47 17.94 -4.71
N PHE A 157 -2.57 16.86 -3.91
CA PHE A 157 -1.65 15.74 -4.01
C PHE A 157 -2.39 14.42 -3.73
N GLU A 158 -2.43 13.55 -4.75
CA GLU A 158 -3.06 12.24 -4.59
C GLU A 158 -2.42 11.16 -5.48
N HIS A 159 -2.53 9.92 -5.03
CA HIS A 159 -2.24 8.71 -5.80
C HIS A 159 -3.53 7.88 -5.91
N THR A 160 -4.57 8.41 -6.54
CA THR A 160 -5.91 7.79 -6.59
C THR A 160 -6.08 6.83 -7.74
N ASP A 161 -5.31 7.00 -8.80
CA ASP A 161 -5.25 6.06 -9.90
C ASP A 161 -4.24 4.92 -9.62
N GLY A 162 -3.75 4.85 -8.36
CA GLY A 162 -2.94 3.80 -7.81
C GLY A 162 -1.80 4.31 -6.92
N PHE A 163 -1.88 4.02 -5.63
CA PHE A 163 -0.72 3.89 -4.75
C PHE A 163 -0.36 2.40 -4.76
N ASN A 164 0.27 1.94 -5.85
CA ASN A 164 0.48 0.53 -6.09
C ASN A 164 1.74 0.02 -5.41
N TYR A 165 1.59 -1.07 -4.66
CA TYR A 165 2.68 -1.80 -4.04
C TYR A 165 2.83 -3.17 -4.71
N ALA A 166 3.83 -3.31 -5.59
CA ALA A 166 4.20 -4.56 -6.24
C ALA A 166 5.20 -5.31 -5.37
N SER A 167 4.79 -6.38 -4.71
CA SER A 167 5.57 -7.05 -3.66
C SER A 167 5.89 -8.50 -3.97
N VAL A 168 6.98 -8.97 -3.36
CA VAL A 168 7.24 -10.40 -3.11
C VAL A 168 7.06 -10.61 -1.62
N GLU A 169 6.30 -11.65 -1.25
CA GLU A 169 5.94 -11.94 0.13
C GLU A 169 6.35 -13.37 0.49
N LEU A 170 6.75 -13.57 1.74
CA LEU A 170 7.00 -14.86 2.36
C LEU A 170 6.01 -15.05 3.50
N ASP A 171 5.16 -16.04 3.36
CA ASP A 171 4.03 -16.29 4.26
C ASP A 171 4.15 -17.64 4.95
N ARG A 172 3.81 -17.67 6.23
CA ARG A 172 3.60 -18.88 7.00
C ARG A 172 2.13 -19.08 7.31
N TYR A 173 1.62 -20.28 7.08
CA TYR A 173 0.24 -20.71 7.36
C TYR A 173 0.23 -21.87 8.31
N ASP A 174 -0.51 -21.76 9.42
CA ASP A 174 -0.69 -22.84 10.38
C ASP A 174 -2.18 -23.10 10.62
N ARG A 175 -2.61 -24.37 10.47
CA ARG A 175 -3.99 -24.79 10.65
C ARG A 175 -4.38 -24.75 12.13
N ILE A 176 -5.42 -23.96 12.46
CA ILE A 176 -5.96 -23.83 13.82
C ILE A 176 -7.29 -24.55 14.01
N TRP A 177 -8.02 -24.81 12.91
CA TRP A 177 -9.24 -25.59 12.96
C TRP A 177 -9.44 -26.40 11.67
N LYS A 178 -10.05 -27.58 11.80
CA LYS A 178 -10.38 -28.46 10.69
C LYS A 178 -11.73 -29.15 10.92
N ALA A 179 -12.59 -29.12 9.91
CA ALA A 179 -13.85 -29.84 9.93
C ALA A 179 -13.64 -31.38 9.85
N LYS A 180 -14.61 -32.15 10.34
CA LYS A 180 -14.56 -33.64 10.31
C LYS A 180 -14.44 -34.21 8.90
N ASN A 181 -15.00 -33.52 7.90
CA ASN A 181 -14.90 -33.92 6.49
C ASN A 181 -13.49 -33.73 5.89
N GLY A 182 -12.57 -33.08 6.62
CA GLY A 182 -11.20 -32.85 6.21
C GLY A 182 -10.99 -31.83 5.07
N ILE A 183 -12.07 -31.20 4.60
CA ILE A 183 -12.04 -30.24 3.48
C ILE A 183 -11.96 -28.82 3.99
N GLN A 184 -12.91 -28.44 4.86
CA GLN A 184 -12.95 -27.10 5.42
C GLN A 184 -11.94 -26.98 6.56
N GLY A 185 -11.37 -25.79 6.66
CA GLY A 185 -10.41 -25.50 7.72
C GLY A 185 -10.07 -24.02 7.80
N LEU A 186 -9.61 -23.61 8.96
CA LEU A 186 -9.17 -22.26 9.25
C LEU A 186 -7.69 -22.27 9.57
N ASP A 187 -6.95 -21.45 8.85
CA ASP A 187 -5.55 -21.16 9.13
C ASP A 187 -5.41 -19.74 9.68
N TRP A 188 -4.46 -19.54 10.60
CA TRP A 188 -3.88 -18.23 10.77
C TRP A 188 -2.65 -18.11 9.87
N LEU A 189 -2.33 -16.89 9.49
CA LEU A 189 -1.13 -16.63 8.70
C LEU A 189 -0.39 -15.40 9.22
N VAL A 190 0.91 -15.40 9.01
CA VAL A 190 1.78 -14.23 9.15
C VAL A 190 2.73 -14.19 7.97
N GLY A 191 3.10 -13.00 7.56
CA GLY A 191 4.00 -12.83 6.43
C GLY A 191 4.83 -11.56 6.50
N VAL A 192 5.86 -11.54 5.69
CA VAL A 192 6.71 -10.37 5.45
C VAL A 192 6.80 -10.14 3.94
N GLY A 193 6.89 -8.88 3.54
CA GLY A 193 6.97 -8.51 2.14
C GLY A 193 7.94 -7.38 1.88
N ALA A 194 8.46 -7.33 0.65
CA ALA A 194 9.22 -6.21 0.14
C ALA A 194 8.92 -6.03 -1.36
N GLY A 195 8.96 -4.79 -1.85
CA GLY A 195 8.61 -4.55 -3.24
C GLY A 195 8.79 -3.12 -3.71
N ALA A 196 8.32 -2.89 -4.92
CA ALA A 196 8.36 -1.61 -5.62
C ALA A 196 7.08 -0.81 -5.39
N ILE A 197 7.22 0.51 -5.31
CA ILE A 197 6.08 1.44 -5.32
C ILE A 197 5.99 2.06 -6.71
N VAL A 198 4.84 1.83 -7.37
CA VAL A 198 4.56 2.27 -8.74
C VAL A 198 3.28 3.10 -8.76
N PRO A 199 3.32 4.35 -8.28
CA PRO A 199 2.14 5.20 -8.22
C PRO A 199 1.77 5.75 -9.59
N ARG A 200 0.48 6.10 -9.73
CA ARG A 200 0.00 7.06 -10.71
C ARG A 200 -0.48 8.29 -9.94
N SER A 201 0.31 9.37 -10.06
CA SER A 201 0.13 10.55 -9.22
C SER A 201 -0.69 11.62 -9.95
N ASP A 202 -1.71 12.13 -9.28
CA ASP A 202 -2.40 13.36 -9.68
C ASP A 202 -1.98 14.46 -8.69
N VAL A 203 -1.05 15.31 -9.13
CA VAL A 203 -0.53 16.42 -8.36
C VAL A 203 -0.74 17.69 -9.14
N ARG A 204 -1.37 18.67 -8.52
CA ARG A 204 -1.42 20.04 -9.04
C ARG A 204 -0.62 20.94 -8.12
N LEU A 205 0.44 21.51 -8.65
CA LEU A 205 1.30 22.46 -7.97
C LEU A 205 1.17 23.82 -8.65
N PHE A 206 0.81 24.86 -7.87
CA PHE A 206 0.56 26.22 -8.36
C PHE A 206 -0.42 26.25 -9.56
N THR A 207 -1.55 25.55 -9.42
CA THR A 207 -2.62 25.37 -10.42
C THR A 207 -2.27 24.49 -11.63
N VAL A 208 -1.03 24.09 -11.79
CA VAL A 208 -0.57 23.24 -12.91
C VAL A 208 -0.42 21.79 -12.47
N GLY A 209 -1.00 20.90 -13.17
CA GLY A 209 -0.90 19.44 -13.05
C GLY A 209 -1.05 18.85 -14.42
N LYS A 210 -0.96 17.56 -14.60
CA LYS A 210 -0.62 16.46 -13.69
C LYS A 210 0.27 15.48 -14.45
N ASN A 211 1.01 14.63 -13.76
CA ASN A 211 1.84 13.61 -14.44
C ASN A 211 0.97 12.59 -15.21
N ASN A 212 -0.07 12.05 -14.60
CA ASN A 212 -1.02 11.10 -15.17
C ASN A 212 -0.37 9.85 -15.82
N ALA A 213 0.78 9.44 -15.36
CA ALA A 213 1.52 8.26 -15.81
C ALA A 213 2.06 7.46 -14.63
N PHE A 214 2.18 6.14 -14.78
CA PHE A 214 2.84 5.30 -13.80
C PHE A 214 4.36 5.52 -13.87
N ASN A 215 5.01 5.55 -12.71
CA ASN A 215 6.46 5.55 -12.62
C ASN A 215 6.93 4.71 -11.44
N PHE A 216 8.14 4.17 -11.52
CA PHE A 216 8.79 3.57 -10.36
C PHE A 216 9.24 4.69 -9.42
N ALA A 217 8.54 4.86 -8.32
CA ALA A 217 8.81 5.96 -7.39
C ALA A 217 9.67 5.55 -6.19
N GLY A 218 9.75 4.26 -5.87
CA GLY A 218 10.48 3.83 -4.70
C GLY A 218 10.24 2.38 -4.30
N TRP A 219 10.50 2.07 -3.04
CA TRP A 219 10.36 0.73 -2.48
C TRP A 219 9.52 0.74 -1.20
N GLY A 220 9.06 -0.44 -0.81
CA GLY A 220 8.34 -0.64 0.44
C GLY A 220 8.65 -1.97 1.08
N THR A 221 8.35 -2.07 2.38
CA THR A 221 8.37 -3.31 3.15
C THR A 221 7.10 -3.42 3.96
N SER A 222 6.68 -4.65 4.24
CA SER A 222 5.45 -4.90 4.99
C SER A 222 5.56 -6.13 5.88
N VAL A 223 4.70 -6.16 6.88
CA VAL A 223 4.36 -7.34 7.68
C VAL A 223 2.85 -7.52 7.60
N LYS A 224 2.38 -8.75 7.60
CA LYS A 224 0.95 -9.03 7.62
C LYS A 224 0.60 -10.15 8.59
N ALA A 225 -0.64 -10.13 9.04
CA ALA A 225 -1.25 -11.21 9.81
C ALA A 225 -2.71 -11.37 9.39
N GLY A 226 -3.22 -12.59 9.37
CA GLY A 226 -4.58 -12.82 8.92
C GLY A 226 -5.10 -14.22 9.15
N LEU A 227 -6.24 -14.47 8.53
CA LEU A 227 -6.96 -15.73 8.58
C LEU A 227 -7.33 -16.18 7.16
N ARG A 228 -7.17 -17.48 6.90
CA ARG A 228 -7.60 -18.11 5.65
C ARG A 228 -8.57 -19.24 5.97
N PHE A 229 -9.77 -19.16 5.43
CA PHE A 229 -10.80 -20.19 5.55
C PHE A 229 -10.93 -20.97 4.24
N ASP A 230 -10.52 -22.24 4.25
CA ASP A 230 -10.75 -23.17 3.15
C ASP A 230 -12.24 -23.57 3.12
N MET A 231 -13.01 -23.06 2.15
CA MET A 231 -14.42 -23.37 1.95
C MET A 231 -14.61 -24.72 1.25
N SER A 232 -13.69 -25.02 0.34
CA SER A 232 -13.70 -26.23 -0.46
C SER A 232 -12.26 -26.69 -0.76
N ARG A 233 -12.10 -27.76 -1.53
CA ARG A 233 -10.78 -28.18 -2.01
C ARG A 233 -10.09 -27.13 -2.87
N ARG A 234 -10.85 -26.24 -3.51
CA ARG A 234 -10.32 -25.24 -4.46
C ARG A 234 -10.54 -23.79 -4.02
N LEU A 235 -11.63 -23.51 -3.33
CA LEU A 235 -12.00 -22.14 -2.95
C LEU A 235 -11.66 -21.85 -1.49
N PHE A 236 -11.18 -20.65 -1.24
CA PHE A 236 -10.92 -20.13 0.11
C PHE A 236 -11.26 -18.64 0.21
N LEU A 237 -11.56 -18.19 1.41
CA LEU A 237 -11.60 -16.78 1.79
C LEU A 237 -10.36 -16.48 2.61
N GLN A 238 -9.78 -15.29 2.41
CA GLN A 238 -8.66 -14.79 3.20
C GLN A 238 -8.94 -13.35 3.62
N ALA A 239 -8.61 -13.04 4.87
CA ALA A 239 -8.70 -11.70 5.42
C ALA A 239 -7.41 -11.39 6.16
N ASP A 240 -6.73 -10.32 5.75
CA ASP A 240 -5.43 -9.93 6.29
C ASP A 240 -5.43 -8.46 6.73
N PHE A 241 -4.60 -8.19 7.73
CA PHE A 241 -4.09 -6.87 8.05
C PHE A 241 -2.61 -6.80 7.68
N LYS A 242 -2.26 -5.82 6.86
CA LYS A 242 -0.90 -5.52 6.42
C LYS A 242 -0.49 -4.16 6.95
N HIS A 243 0.67 -4.08 7.59
CA HIS A 243 1.29 -2.82 8.01
C HIS A 243 2.61 -2.66 7.29
N GLY A 244 2.82 -1.51 6.66
CA GLY A 244 3.98 -1.30 5.81
C GLY A 244 4.57 0.09 5.90
N TYR A 245 5.80 0.18 5.45
CA TYR A 245 6.56 1.41 5.25
C TYR A 245 7.01 1.51 3.81
N THR A 246 6.82 2.67 3.20
CA THR A 246 7.27 2.96 1.84
C THR A 246 8.14 4.21 1.82
N ARG A 247 9.16 4.18 0.96
CA ARG A 247 10.01 5.33 0.67
C ARG A 247 9.95 5.63 -0.83
N LEU A 248 9.23 6.70 -1.16
CA LEU A 248 9.16 7.24 -2.50
C LEU A 248 10.23 8.32 -2.64
N PHE A 249 11.18 8.09 -3.51
CA PHE A 249 12.31 9.01 -3.75
C PHE A 249 12.17 9.77 -5.06
N ASP A 250 11.18 9.42 -5.89
CA ASP A 250 10.93 10.06 -7.19
C ASP A 250 9.44 10.00 -7.56
N ILE A 251 8.67 10.97 -7.07
CA ILE A 251 7.27 11.15 -7.42
C ILE A 251 7.20 12.22 -8.50
N HIS A 252 6.70 11.88 -9.69
CA HIS A 252 6.43 12.86 -10.72
C HIS A 252 5.19 13.66 -10.36
N THR A 253 5.25 14.99 -10.43
CA THR A 253 4.18 15.88 -9.94
C THR A 253 3.37 16.51 -11.08
N THR A 254 3.80 17.63 -11.65
CA THR A 254 3.03 18.41 -12.63
C THR A 254 2.99 17.82 -14.04
N GLY A 255 3.66 16.71 -14.30
CA GLY A 255 3.86 16.14 -15.63
C GLY A 255 5.01 16.78 -16.43
N ARG A 256 5.75 17.70 -15.79
CA ARG A 256 6.96 18.29 -16.33
C ARG A 256 8.18 17.59 -15.75
N GLY A 257 9.19 17.32 -16.58
CA GLY A 257 10.38 16.57 -16.17
C GLY A 257 11.30 17.25 -15.17
N SER A 258 10.99 18.50 -14.77
CA SER A 258 11.71 19.23 -13.73
C SER A 258 11.06 19.12 -12.34
N ASP A 259 9.84 18.60 -12.27
CA ASP A 259 8.98 18.76 -11.08
C ASP A 259 8.74 17.42 -10.38
N HIS A 260 9.34 17.27 -9.21
CA HIS A 260 9.35 16.04 -8.46
C HIS A 260 8.97 16.24 -7.00
N ALA A 261 8.63 15.13 -6.33
CA ALA A 261 8.50 15.08 -4.89
C ALA A 261 9.11 13.80 -4.30
N LYS A 262 9.35 13.83 -3.00
CA LYS A 262 9.77 12.67 -2.19
C LYS A 262 8.89 12.56 -0.96
N GLN A 263 8.60 11.32 -0.55
CA GLN A 263 7.76 11.06 0.61
C GLN A 263 8.08 9.71 1.23
N SER A 264 7.91 9.60 2.54
CA SER A 264 7.88 8.31 3.23
C SER A 264 6.52 8.12 3.89
N ILE A 265 5.87 6.99 3.63
CA ILE A 265 4.51 6.73 4.07
C ILE A 265 4.48 5.44 4.91
N TRP A 266 3.93 5.54 6.12
CA TRP A 266 3.47 4.39 6.88
C TRP A 266 2.00 4.14 6.55
N PHE A 267 1.67 2.93 6.14
CA PHE A 267 0.29 2.53 5.85
C PHE A 267 -0.15 1.33 6.67
N THR A 268 -1.44 1.23 6.88
CA THR A 268 -2.09 0.01 7.37
C THR A 268 -3.24 -0.29 6.44
N GLU A 269 -3.26 -1.50 5.92
CA GLU A 269 -4.24 -2.00 4.98
C GLU A 269 -4.97 -3.19 5.58
N GLY A 270 -6.26 -3.23 5.40
CA GLY A 270 -7.09 -4.41 5.66
C GLY A 270 -7.75 -4.86 4.37
N TYR A 271 -7.68 -6.15 4.03
CA TYR A 271 -8.36 -6.67 2.86
C TYR A 271 -9.10 -7.98 3.14
N VAL A 272 -10.10 -8.24 2.30
CA VAL A 272 -10.82 -9.52 2.23
C VAL A 272 -10.82 -9.99 0.79
N ALA A 273 -10.36 -11.22 0.56
CA ALA A 273 -10.17 -11.77 -0.76
C ALA A 273 -10.76 -13.18 -0.90
N LEU A 274 -11.29 -13.45 -2.09
CA LEU A 274 -11.62 -14.79 -2.54
C LEU A 274 -10.43 -15.37 -3.30
N GLY A 275 -10.07 -16.62 -2.98
CA GLY A 275 -8.96 -17.28 -3.63
C GLY A 275 -9.30 -18.64 -4.21
N TYR A 276 -8.52 -19.01 -5.20
CA TYR A 276 -8.59 -20.30 -5.88
C TYR A 276 -7.26 -21.05 -5.82
N LYS A 277 -7.30 -22.34 -5.48
CA LYS A 277 -6.15 -23.25 -5.38
C LYS A 277 -6.04 -24.12 -6.63
N PHE A 278 -4.82 -24.20 -7.15
CA PHE A 278 -4.46 -25.07 -8.26
C PHE A 278 -3.58 -26.20 -7.75
N GLY A 279 -3.70 -27.37 -8.30
CA GLY A 279 -2.86 -28.51 -7.95
C GLY A 279 -3.65 -29.74 -7.53
N LYS A 280 -2.97 -30.87 -7.50
CA LYS A 280 -3.54 -32.14 -7.03
C LYS A 280 -3.33 -32.22 -5.53
N HIS A 281 -4.41 -32.34 -4.77
CA HIS A 281 -4.34 -32.70 -3.34
C HIS A 281 -3.73 -34.10 -3.23
N ARG A 282 -2.49 -34.20 -2.80
CA ARG A 282 -1.86 -35.47 -2.50
C ARG A 282 -2.24 -35.88 -1.07
N PRO A 283 -2.94 -36.98 -0.85
CA PRO A 283 -3.11 -37.52 0.50
C PRO A 283 -1.73 -37.83 1.10
N ARG A 284 -1.59 -37.58 2.38
CA ARG A 284 -0.43 -38.02 3.16
C ARG A 284 -0.59 -39.46 3.53
#